data_ff33c35f7e2cf38ebaf26dc2161a0e21
#
_entry.id   ff33c35f7e2cf38ebaf26dc2161a0e21
#
_cell.length_a   1.000
_cell.length_b   1.000
_cell.length_c   1.000
_cell.angle_alpha   90.00
_cell.angle_beta   90.00
_cell.angle_gamma   90.00
#
_symmetry.space_group_name_H-M   'P 1'
#
loop_
_entity.id
_entity.type
_entity.pdbx_description
1 polymer ?
#
loop_
_entity_poly.entity_id
_entity_poly.type
_entity_poly.pdbx_seq_one_letter_code
_entity_poly.pdbx_strand_id
1 'polypeptide(L)'
;MDRRATDKIQSRADRSSPSAAEIRTQLAKISGNPGFQKATRLREFLRFVVNEKLDGRADNLKAYTIGLEVFDRPENFDPITDTIVRVSAGKLRRTLERYYLGPGRQDKIRISIPKGRYVPVFQIQEFEQTWGDIKPVESTCEPLDSTKQPTIAVLPFRKVSLESSREFIINGLAEELTMALSRFSGLRVISYYSTSGIKPEQFDQDQLCRRLGATFFITVSIYQ
;
A
#
# COMPACT_ATOMS: atom_id res chain seq x y z
N MET A 1 -19.04 28.53 -26.33
CA MET A 1 -19.15 27.66 -25.16
C MET A 1 -18.75 26.27 -25.58
N ASP A 2 -17.62 25.83 -25.09
CA ASP A 2 -16.73 24.87 -25.73
C ASP A 2 -17.09 23.42 -25.34
N ARG A 3 -17.81 22.70 -26.22
CA ARG A 3 -18.13 21.26 -26.09
C ARG A 3 -16.91 20.37 -26.18
N ARG A 4 -15.76 20.88 -26.62
CA ARG A 4 -14.51 20.09 -26.77
C ARG A 4 -13.75 19.92 -25.47
N ALA A 5 -13.95 20.77 -24.46
CA ALA A 5 -13.29 20.67 -23.16
C ALA A 5 -13.94 19.60 -22.25
N THR A 6 -15.26 19.44 -22.36
CA THR A 6 -16.03 18.47 -21.57
C THR A 6 -15.77 17.03 -22.03
N ASP A 7 -15.60 16.83 -23.35
CA ASP A 7 -15.33 15.51 -23.95
C ASP A 7 -13.92 15.00 -23.60
N LYS A 8 -12.96 15.91 -23.42
CA LYS A 8 -11.58 15.57 -23.07
C LYS A 8 -11.40 15.21 -21.60
N ILE A 9 -12.29 15.69 -20.73
CA ILE A 9 -12.31 15.35 -19.28
C ILE A 9 -13.00 13.99 -19.09
N GLN A 10 -14.07 13.72 -19.83
CA GLN A 10 -14.80 12.46 -19.79
C GLN A 10 -13.93 11.29 -20.28
N SER A 11 -13.12 11.49 -21.34
CA SER A 11 -12.25 10.46 -21.90
C SER A 11 -11.01 10.13 -21.05
N ARG A 12 -10.63 11.02 -20.12
CA ARG A 12 -9.55 10.76 -19.15
C ARG A 12 -10.02 9.96 -17.93
N ALA A 13 -11.27 10.14 -17.52
CA ALA A 13 -11.88 9.38 -16.42
C ALA A 13 -12.14 7.92 -16.80
N ASP A 14 -12.39 7.63 -18.07
CA ASP A 14 -12.68 6.29 -18.58
C ASP A 14 -11.42 5.43 -18.77
N ARG A 15 -10.22 6.04 -18.81
CA ARG A 15 -8.93 5.32 -18.90
C ARG A 15 -8.33 4.90 -17.57
N SER A 16 -8.92 5.28 -16.44
CA SER A 16 -8.37 5.01 -15.11
C SER A 16 -9.05 3.87 -14.34
N SER A 17 -10.03 3.19 -14.95
CA SER A 17 -10.68 2.03 -14.32
C SER A 17 -10.28 0.74 -15.03
N PRO A 18 -9.83 -0.30 -14.28
CA PRO A 18 -9.46 -1.57 -14.88
C PRO A 18 -10.68 -2.28 -15.47
N SER A 19 -10.49 -2.97 -16.60
CA SER A 19 -11.53 -3.76 -17.26
C SER A 19 -11.95 -4.97 -16.40
N ALA A 20 -13.18 -5.46 -16.60
CA ALA A 20 -13.68 -6.65 -15.90
C ALA A 20 -12.78 -7.90 -16.13
N ALA A 21 -12.21 -8.05 -17.32
CA ALA A 21 -11.31 -9.15 -17.64
C ALA A 21 -9.99 -9.06 -16.85
N GLU A 22 -9.41 -7.89 -16.76
CA GLU A 22 -8.19 -7.66 -15.98
C GLU A 22 -8.43 -7.88 -14.49
N ILE A 23 -9.58 -7.45 -13.96
CA ILE A 23 -9.96 -7.68 -12.55
C ILE A 23 -10.10 -9.18 -12.27
N ARG A 24 -10.74 -9.94 -13.18
CA ARG A 24 -10.86 -11.40 -13.03
C ARG A 24 -9.50 -12.10 -13.08
N THR A 25 -8.60 -11.66 -13.95
CA THR A 25 -7.21 -12.17 -14.01
C THR A 25 -6.48 -11.91 -12.70
N GLN A 26 -6.59 -10.70 -12.16
CA GLN A 26 -6.00 -10.34 -10.87
C GLN A 26 -6.60 -11.17 -9.72
N LEU A 27 -7.92 -11.37 -9.72
CA LEU A 27 -8.61 -12.21 -8.74
C LEU A 27 -8.10 -13.66 -8.77
N ALA A 28 -7.89 -14.22 -9.96
CA ALA A 28 -7.35 -15.57 -10.13
C ALA A 28 -5.92 -15.66 -9.57
N LYS A 29 -5.07 -14.65 -9.84
CA LYS A 29 -3.71 -14.55 -9.34
C LYS A 29 -3.66 -14.51 -7.79
N ILE A 30 -4.48 -13.67 -7.17
CA ILE A 30 -4.61 -13.58 -5.71
C ILE A 30 -5.08 -14.92 -5.14
N SER A 31 -6.10 -15.53 -5.75
CA SER A 31 -6.70 -16.79 -5.29
C SER A 31 -5.72 -17.97 -5.36
N GLY A 32 -4.76 -17.94 -6.28
CA GLY A 32 -3.68 -18.92 -6.43
C GLY A 32 -2.53 -18.75 -5.43
N ASN A 33 -2.48 -17.65 -4.68
CA ASN A 33 -1.43 -17.41 -3.72
C ASN A 33 -1.56 -18.34 -2.49
N PRO A 34 -0.45 -18.88 -1.93
CA PRO A 34 -0.46 -19.76 -0.77
C PRO A 34 -1.23 -19.22 0.44
N GLY A 35 -1.20 -17.91 0.65
CA GLY A 35 -1.93 -17.25 1.74
C GLY A 35 -3.46 -17.35 1.61
N PHE A 36 -3.97 -17.43 0.37
CA PHE A 36 -5.39 -17.63 0.08
C PHE A 36 -5.76 -19.09 -0.13
N GLN A 37 -4.83 -19.92 -0.62
CA GLN A 37 -5.08 -21.36 -0.80
C GLN A 37 -5.44 -22.06 0.52
N LYS A 38 -4.73 -21.71 1.60
CA LYS A 38 -4.98 -22.26 2.94
C LYS A 38 -6.25 -21.70 3.61
N ALA A 39 -6.81 -20.61 3.11
CA ALA A 39 -7.95 -19.91 3.68
C ALA A 39 -9.16 -19.92 2.73
N THR A 40 -9.73 -21.11 2.49
CA THR A 40 -10.82 -21.33 1.53
C THR A 40 -11.96 -20.33 1.67
N ARG A 41 -12.46 -20.10 2.89
CA ARG A 41 -13.56 -19.15 3.13
C ARG A 41 -13.22 -17.69 2.80
N LEU A 42 -11.97 -17.26 3.02
CA LEU A 42 -11.55 -15.91 2.63
C LEU A 42 -11.43 -15.77 1.10
N ARG A 43 -11.03 -16.84 0.43
CA ARG A 43 -10.97 -16.89 -1.04
C ARG A 43 -12.38 -16.84 -1.64
N GLU A 44 -13.31 -17.60 -1.11
CA GLU A 44 -14.73 -17.58 -1.51
C GLU A 44 -15.33 -16.19 -1.28
N PHE A 45 -15.07 -15.60 -0.13
CA PHE A 45 -15.52 -14.24 0.19
C PHE A 45 -15.00 -13.22 -0.83
N LEU A 46 -13.70 -13.23 -1.11
CA LEU A 46 -13.12 -12.32 -2.11
C LEU A 46 -13.75 -12.51 -3.49
N ARG A 47 -13.90 -13.77 -3.92
CA ARG A 47 -14.52 -14.09 -5.23
C ARG A 47 -15.96 -13.60 -5.30
N PHE A 48 -16.74 -13.83 -4.26
CA PHE A 48 -18.13 -13.41 -4.19
C PHE A 48 -18.26 -11.89 -4.33
N VAL A 49 -17.57 -11.11 -3.48
CA VAL A 49 -17.71 -9.64 -3.50
C VAL A 49 -17.18 -9.00 -4.80
N VAL A 50 -16.14 -9.58 -5.40
CA VAL A 50 -15.62 -9.10 -6.68
C VAL A 50 -16.59 -9.38 -7.82
N ASN A 51 -17.15 -10.59 -7.90
CA ASN A 51 -18.12 -10.97 -8.95
C ASN A 51 -19.41 -10.16 -8.82
N GLU A 52 -19.99 -10.04 -7.63
CA GLU A 52 -21.19 -9.23 -7.40
C GLU A 52 -21.00 -7.77 -7.85
N LYS A 53 -19.83 -7.20 -7.60
CA LYS A 53 -19.54 -5.86 -8.07
C LYS A 53 -19.38 -5.79 -9.58
N LEU A 54 -18.70 -6.75 -10.21
CA LEU A 54 -18.53 -6.80 -11.65
C LEU A 54 -19.86 -7.00 -12.40
N ASP A 55 -20.79 -7.72 -11.77
CA ASP A 55 -22.13 -7.97 -12.31
C ASP A 55 -23.12 -6.83 -11.99
N GLY A 56 -22.66 -5.72 -11.43
CA GLY A 56 -23.48 -4.54 -11.15
C GLY A 56 -24.35 -4.66 -9.90
N ARG A 57 -24.20 -5.72 -9.10
CA ARG A 57 -25.02 -5.99 -7.90
C ARG A 57 -24.32 -5.53 -6.59
N ALA A 58 -23.52 -4.47 -6.66
CA ALA A 58 -22.77 -3.96 -5.51
C ALA A 58 -23.65 -3.60 -4.29
N ASP A 59 -24.90 -3.20 -4.51
CA ASP A 59 -25.85 -2.84 -3.45
C ASP A 59 -26.27 -4.04 -2.59
N ASN A 60 -26.13 -5.27 -3.12
CA ASN A 60 -26.41 -6.52 -2.41
C ASN A 60 -25.29 -6.93 -1.45
N LEU A 61 -24.13 -6.27 -1.50
CA LEU A 61 -22.98 -6.60 -0.67
C LEU A 61 -23.15 -6.09 0.76
N LYS A 62 -24.13 -6.66 1.45
CA LYS A 62 -24.43 -6.44 2.88
C LYS A 62 -23.96 -7.63 3.71
N ALA A 63 -23.75 -7.41 5.01
CA ALA A 63 -23.31 -8.47 5.92
C ALA A 63 -24.25 -9.68 5.92
N TYR A 64 -25.57 -9.45 5.82
CA TYR A 64 -26.57 -10.49 5.76
C TYR A 64 -26.39 -11.39 4.53
N THR A 65 -26.37 -10.81 3.34
CA THR A 65 -26.22 -11.55 2.07
C THR A 65 -24.90 -12.35 2.05
N ILE A 66 -23.81 -11.74 2.51
CA ILE A 66 -22.51 -12.42 2.58
C ILE A 66 -22.54 -13.57 3.60
N GLY A 67 -23.27 -13.40 4.69
CA GLY A 67 -23.47 -14.45 5.69
C GLY A 67 -24.11 -15.70 5.10
N LEU A 68 -25.19 -15.51 4.33
CA LEU A 68 -25.91 -16.60 3.65
C LEU A 68 -25.06 -17.23 2.54
N GLU A 69 -24.58 -16.43 1.60
CA GLU A 69 -23.97 -16.92 0.35
C GLU A 69 -22.54 -17.45 0.50
N VAL A 70 -21.78 -16.95 1.49
CA VAL A 70 -20.36 -17.30 1.66
C VAL A 70 -20.11 -18.14 2.90
N PHE A 71 -20.87 -17.90 3.96
CA PHE A 71 -20.64 -18.54 5.25
C PHE A 71 -21.72 -19.59 5.61
N ASP A 72 -22.60 -19.93 4.68
CA ASP A 72 -23.69 -20.93 4.84
C ASP A 72 -24.52 -20.66 6.12
N ARG A 73 -24.79 -19.37 6.39
CA ARG A 73 -25.63 -19.00 7.53
C ARG A 73 -27.11 -19.22 7.20
N PRO A 74 -27.91 -19.62 8.19
CA PRO A 74 -29.36 -19.80 7.97
C PRO A 74 -30.06 -18.45 7.75
N GLU A 75 -31.28 -18.48 7.22
CA GLU A 75 -32.07 -17.27 6.91
C GLU A 75 -32.36 -16.39 8.13
N ASN A 76 -32.35 -16.95 9.34
CA ASN A 76 -32.47 -16.20 10.59
C ASN A 76 -31.15 -15.58 11.10
N PHE A 77 -30.09 -15.57 10.25
CA PHE A 77 -28.81 -14.97 10.57
C PHE A 77 -28.93 -13.47 10.87
N ASP A 78 -28.45 -13.07 12.04
CA ASP A 78 -28.37 -11.66 12.44
C ASP A 78 -26.91 -11.20 12.47
N PRO A 79 -26.51 -10.29 11.55
CA PRO A 79 -25.14 -9.77 11.49
C PRO A 79 -24.69 -8.95 12.71
N ILE A 80 -25.62 -8.55 13.60
CA ILE A 80 -25.30 -7.81 14.82
C ILE A 80 -24.79 -8.76 15.88
N THR A 81 -25.46 -9.90 16.04
CA THR A 81 -25.11 -10.92 17.05
C THR A 81 -24.00 -11.85 16.56
N ASP A 82 -24.04 -12.30 15.31
CA ASP A 82 -22.98 -13.12 14.70
C ASP A 82 -22.01 -12.26 13.86
N THR A 83 -20.86 -12.00 14.41
CA THR A 83 -19.85 -11.12 13.82
C THR A 83 -18.96 -11.79 12.76
N ILE A 84 -19.30 -13.02 12.30
CA ILE A 84 -18.44 -13.80 11.40
C ILE A 84 -18.04 -13.04 10.13
N VAL A 85 -18.98 -12.34 9.49
CA VAL A 85 -18.71 -11.58 8.26
C VAL A 85 -17.76 -10.42 8.54
N ARG A 86 -17.98 -9.69 9.63
CA ARG A 86 -17.14 -8.56 10.03
C ARG A 86 -15.72 -8.97 10.36
N VAL A 87 -15.57 -10.06 11.12
CA VAL A 87 -14.26 -10.62 11.49
C VAL A 87 -13.53 -11.14 10.24
N SER A 88 -14.25 -11.87 9.38
CA SER A 88 -13.68 -12.41 8.13
C SER A 88 -13.28 -11.30 7.16
N ALA A 89 -14.05 -10.23 7.05
CA ALA A 89 -13.67 -9.04 6.27
C ALA A 89 -12.39 -8.38 6.81
N GLY A 90 -12.22 -8.32 8.12
CA GLY A 90 -10.98 -7.86 8.74
C GLY A 90 -9.77 -8.75 8.41
N LYS A 91 -9.96 -10.07 8.45
CA LYS A 91 -8.93 -11.04 8.04
C LYS A 91 -8.61 -10.91 6.54
N LEU A 92 -9.64 -10.78 5.70
CA LEU A 92 -9.50 -10.63 4.25
C LEU A 92 -8.69 -9.38 3.89
N ARG A 93 -8.97 -8.22 4.51
CA ARG A 93 -8.21 -6.98 4.30
C ARG A 93 -6.73 -7.17 4.63
N ARG A 94 -6.41 -7.75 5.79
CA ARG A 94 -5.02 -8.02 6.20
C ARG A 94 -4.30 -9.00 5.27
N THR A 95 -5.02 -10.00 4.75
CA THR A 95 -4.45 -10.97 3.80
C THR A 95 -4.19 -10.31 2.44
N LEU A 96 -5.07 -9.43 1.97
CA LEU A 96 -4.85 -8.62 0.76
C LEU A 96 -3.67 -7.65 0.94
N GLU A 97 -3.59 -6.95 2.05
CA GLU A 97 -2.46 -6.06 2.36
C GLU A 97 -1.13 -6.84 2.33
N ARG A 98 -1.07 -7.98 3.00
CA ARG A 98 0.13 -8.85 2.99
C ARG A 98 0.49 -9.33 1.59
N TYR A 99 -0.52 -9.67 0.78
CA TYR A 99 -0.30 -10.07 -0.61
C TYR A 99 0.35 -8.94 -1.41
N TYR A 100 -0.17 -7.71 -1.32
CA TYR A 100 0.37 -6.56 -2.06
C TYR A 100 1.68 -6.00 -1.48
N LEU A 101 2.01 -6.28 -0.24
CA LEU A 101 3.34 -6.00 0.31
C LEU A 101 4.42 -7.02 -0.13
N GLY A 102 3.99 -8.19 -0.61
CA GLY A 102 4.87 -9.27 -1.03
C GLY A 102 4.67 -9.66 -2.51
N PRO A 103 4.07 -10.84 -2.79
CA PRO A 103 4.00 -11.40 -4.16
C PRO A 103 3.27 -10.52 -5.17
N GLY A 104 2.27 -9.75 -4.72
CA GLY A 104 1.47 -8.85 -5.56
C GLY A 104 1.99 -7.42 -5.65
N ARG A 105 3.21 -7.15 -5.17
CA ARG A 105 3.77 -5.79 -5.14
C ARG A 105 3.84 -5.13 -6.51
N GLN A 106 4.07 -5.93 -7.56
CA GLN A 106 4.18 -5.47 -8.95
C GLN A 106 2.91 -5.71 -9.77
N ASP A 107 1.78 -5.99 -9.13
CA ASP A 107 0.53 -6.20 -9.83
C ASP A 107 -0.08 -4.89 -10.31
N LYS A 108 -0.46 -4.82 -11.60
CA LYS A 108 -1.07 -3.63 -12.20
C LYS A 108 -2.39 -3.22 -11.56
N ILE A 109 -3.11 -4.17 -10.98
CA ILE A 109 -4.42 -3.92 -10.40
C ILE A 109 -4.39 -4.25 -8.92
N ARG A 110 -4.83 -3.30 -8.12
CA ARG A 110 -5.03 -3.46 -6.69
C ARG A 110 -6.52 -3.64 -6.38
N ILE A 111 -6.86 -4.78 -5.78
CA ILE A 111 -8.18 -5.06 -5.23
C ILE A 111 -8.14 -4.77 -3.73
N SER A 112 -8.98 -3.91 -3.24
CA SER A 112 -9.08 -3.57 -1.82
C SER A 112 -10.53 -3.56 -1.34
N ILE A 113 -10.76 -3.77 -0.05
CA ILE A 113 -12.07 -3.69 0.59
C ILE A 113 -12.01 -2.63 1.69
N PRO A 114 -12.63 -1.46 1.50
CA PRO A 114 -12.59 -0.37 2.48
C PRO A 114 -13.16 -0.78 3.85
N LYS A 115 -12.66 -0.13 4.92
CA LYS A 115 -13.23 -0.32 6.27
C LYS A 115 -14.68 0.15 6.30
N GLY A 116 -15.56 -0.58 6.99
CA GLY A 116 -16.98 -0.26 7.10
C GLY A 116 -17.83 -0.63 5.89
N ARG A 117 -17.24 -1.13 4.80
CA ARG A 117 -17.95 -1.57 3.59
C ARG A 117 -17.44 -2.93 3.14
N TYR A 118 -18.26 -3.64 2.33
CA TYR A 118 -17.89 -4.92 1.72
C TYR A 118 -17.69 -4.82 0.21
N VAL A 119 -18.07 -3.68 -0.38
CA VAL A 119 -17.89 -3.40 -1.81
C VAL A 119 -16.40 -3.23 -2.10
N PRO A 120 -15.79 -4.06 -2.97
CA PRO A 120 -14.38 -3.94 -3.31
C PRO A 120 -14.13 -2.70 -4.16
N VAL A 121 -12.93 -2.15 -4.07
CA VAL A 121 -12.43 -1.05 -4.91
C VAL A 121 -11.29 -1.59 -5.78
N PHE A 122 -11.34 -1.25 -7.06
CA PHE A 122 -10.32 -1.63 -8.05
C PHE A 122 -9.54 -0.39 -8.45
N GLN A 123 -8.23 -0.45 -8.33
CA GLN A 123 -7.34 0.64 -8.68
C GLN A 123 -6.27 0.10 -9.63
N ILE A 124 -6.01 0.83 -10.71
CA ILE A 124 -4.80 0.60 -11.49
C ILE A 124 -3.65 1.17 -10.66
N GLN A 125 -2.70 0.32 -10.32
CA GLN A 125 -1.42 0.78 -9.82
C GLN A 125 -0.66 1.22 -11.08
N GLU A 126 -0.67 2.51 -11.37
CA GLU A 126 0.37 3.07 -12.21
C GLU A 126 1.65 2.87 -11.42
N PHE A 127 2.38 1.81 -11.74
CA PHE A 127 3.79 1.82 -11.48
C PHE A 127 4.32 2.91 -12.39
N GLU A 128 4.41 4.12 -11.89
CA GLU A 128 5.41 4.99 -12.42
C GLU A 128 6.68 4.17 -12.42
N GLN A 129 7.09 3.76 -13.59
CA GLN A 129 8.42 3.23 -13.84
C GLN A 129 9.42 4.38 -13.62
N THR A 130 9.38 4.95 -12.43
CA THR A 130 10.32 5.98 -11.99
C THR A 130 11.70 5.40 -11.68
N TRP A 131 11.97 4.17 -12.16
CA TRP A 131 13.34 3.63 -12.20
C TRP A 131 13.97 3.70 -13.59
N GLY A 132 13.22 4.11 -14.62
CA GLY A 132 13.72 4.16 -16.01
C GLY A 132 13.79 5.55 -16.65
N ASP A 133 13.02 6.54 -16.13
CA ASP A 133 12.95 7.91 -16.64
C ASP A 133 13.07 8.96 -15.54
N ILE A 134 13.79 8.67 -14.48
CA ILE A 134 14.50 9.74 -13.82
C ILE A 134 15.58 10.12 -14.83
N LYS A 135 15.28 11.12 -15.71
CA LYS A 135 16.33 11.98 -16.20
C LYS A 135 17.11 12.30 -14.94
N PRO A 136 18.43 12.01 -14.88
CA PRO A 136 19.21 12.48 -13.76
C PRO A 136 18.90 13.97 -13.69
N VAL A 137 18.14 14.40 -12.68
CA VAL A 137 18.30 15.77 -12.22
C VAL A 137 19.79 15.76 -11.99
N GLU A 138 20.51 16.59 -12.73
CA GLU A 138 21.93 16.81 -12.53
C GLU A 138 22.08 17.29 -11.09
N SER A 139 21.91 16.36 -10.19
CA SER A 139 22.27 16.42 -8.81
C SER A 139 23.77 16.52 -8.86
N THR A 140 24.30 17.68 -8.56
CA THR A 140 25.73 17.93 -8.37
C THR A 140 26.30 17.17 -7.17
N CYS A 141 25.72 16.03 -6.83
CA CYS A 141 26.34 14.98 -6.05
C CYS A 141 27.34 14.31 -6.99
N GLU A 142 28.61 14.39 -6.71
CA GLU A 142 29.68 13.76 -7.47
C GLU A 142 29.31 12.35 -7.92
N PRO A 143 29.72 11.91 -9.13
CA PRO A 143 29.38 10.60 -9.67
C PRO A 143 29.67 9.54 -8.62
N LEU A 144 28.67 8.67 -8.35
CA LEU A 144 28.85 7.50 -7.49
C LEU A 144 30.06 6.74 -7.99
N ASP A 145 31.14 6.82 -7.23
CA ASP A 145 32.29 5.97 -7.40
C ASP A 145 31.76 4.54 -7.16
N SER A 146 31.65 3.76 -8.23
CA SER A 146 31.06 2.41 -8.25
C SER A 146 31.76 1.44 -7.28
N THR A 147 32.85 1.90 -6.66
CA THR A 147 33.62 1.16 -5.66
C THR A 147 33.18 1.41 -4.23
N LYS A 148 32.31 2.41 -3.97
CA LYS A 148 31.85 2.74 -2.61
C LYS A 148 30.48 2.11 -2.35
N GLN A 149 30.34 1.45 -1.20
CA GLN A 149 29.07 0.90 -0.73
C GLN A 149 28.03 2.03 -0.59
N PRO A 150 26.78 1.80 -1.06
CA PRO A 150 25.71 2.80 -0.92
C PRO A 150 25.48 3.13 0.55
N THR A 151 25.41 4.43 0.84
CA THR A 151 25.21 4.95 2.20
C THR A 151 23.75 5.38 2.37
N ILE A 152 23.09 4.83 3.38
CA ILE A 152 21.67 5.09 3.69
C ILE A 152 21.55 5.82 5.02
N ALA A 153 20.71 6.86 5.05
CA ALA A 153 20.30 7.53 6.28
C ALA A 153 18.78 7.37 6.50
N VAL A 154 18.39 6.96 7.71
CA VAL A 154 17.01 6.99 8.15
C VAL A 154 16.77 8.33 8.83
N LEU A 155 15.85 9.14 8.28
CA LEU A 155 15.51 10.44 8.85
C LEU A 155 14.41 10.26 9.91
N PRO A 156 14.28 11.20 10.87
CA PRO A 156 13.19 11.19 11.83
C PRO A 156 11.82 11.10 11.15
N PHE A 157 10.94 10.28 11.69
CA PHE A 157 9.62 10.07 11.11
C PHE A 157 8.76 11.31 11.27
N ARG A 158 8.04 11.67 10.21
CA ARG A 158 7.10 12.79 10.21
C ARG A 158 5.80 12.40 10.89
N LYS A 159 5.36 13.23 11.80
CA LYS A 159 4.02 13.13 12.40
C LYS A 159 3.03 13.92 11.54
N VAL A 160 1.95 13.26 11.13
CA VAL A 160 0.78 13.93 10.56
C VAL A 160 -0.36 13.64 11.51
N SER A 161 -0.56 14.50 12.53
CA SER A 161 -1.66 14.40 13.50
C SER A 161 -1.54 13.27 14.55
N LEU A 162 -0.59 13.39 15.48
CA LEU A 162 -0.50 12.48 16.65
C LEU A 162 -0.35 13.27 17.94
N GLU A 163 -1.03 12.80 19.00
CA GLU A 163 -0.83 13.30 20.38
C GLU A 163 0.62 13.04 20.84
N SER A 164 1.15 13.96 21.63
CA SER A 164 2.55 13.99 22.09
C SER A 164 3.00 12.74 22.84
N SER A 165 2.08 11.94 23.37
CA SER A 165 2.37 10.76 24.19
C SER A 165 3.00 9.58 23.46
N ARG A 166 3.05 9.57 22.12
CA ARG A 166 3.59 8.44 21.34
C ARG A 166 4.91 8.72 20.64
N GLU A 167 5.55 9.84 20.98
CA GLU A 167 6.79 10.29 20.33
C GLU A 167 7.96 9.31 20.51
N PHE A 168 8.06 8.71 21.70
CA PHE A 168 9.11 7.75 21.98
C PHE A 168 9.01 6.47 21.14
N ILE A 169 7.76 6.03 20.81
CA ILE A 169 7.52 4.86 19.95
C ILE A 169 8.01 5.14 18.53
N ILE A 170 7.75 6.35 18.03
CA ILE A 170 8.13 6.77 16.69
C ILE A 170 9.64 6.84 16.54
N ASN A 171 10.31 7.39 17.54
CA ASN A 171 11.76 7.47 17.59
C ASN A 171 12.40 6.09 17.73
N GLY A 172 11.85 5.23 18.59
CA GLY A 172 12.29 3.84 18.74
C GLY A 172 12.14 3.03 17.45
N LEU A 173 11.08 3.26 16.68
CA LEU A 173 10.88 2.58 15.40
C LEU A 173 11.92 3.02 14.35
N ALA A 174 12.29 4.29 14.31
CA ALA A 174 13.33 4.79 13.42
C ALA A 174 14.71 4.23 13.79
N GLU A 175 15.00 4.10 15.08
CA GLU A 175 16.21 3.49 15.59
C GLU A 175 16.26 1.99 15.24
N GLU A 176 15.18 1.24 15.48
CA GLU A 176 15.06 -0.17 15.15
C GLU A 176 15.23 -0.42 13.65
N LEU A 177 14.65 0.43 12.80
CA LEU A 177 14.82 0.37 11.35
C LEU A 177 16.29 0.58 10.96
N THR A 178 16.97 1.54 11.59
CA THR A 178 18.41 1.80 11.37
C THR A 178 19.24 0.59 11.75
N MET A 179 18.95 -0.04 12.88
CA MET A 179 19.63 -1.26 13.33
C MET A 179 19.35 -2.45 12.40
N ALA A 180 18.12 -2.61 11.93
CA ALA A 180 17.76 -3.67 11.00
C ALA A 180 18.51 -3.53 9.67
N LEU A 181 18.62 -2.30 9.13
CA LEU A 181 19.36 -2.01 7.91
C LEU A 181 20.87 -2.22 8.05
N SER A 182 21.43 -1.97 9.23
CA SER A 182 22.88 -2.15 9.48
C SER A 182 23.35 -3.61 9.44
N ARG A 183 22.41 -4.57 9.44
CA ARG A 183 22.72 -6.00 9.29
C ARG A 183 23.06 -6.40 7.85
N PHE A 184 22.81 -5.55 6.88
CA PHE A 184 23.13 -5.83 5.47
C PHE A 184 24.57 -5.39 5.17
N SER A 185 25.46 -6.35 4.90
CA SER A 185 26.89 -6.11 4.67
C SER A 185 27.20 -5.27 3.44
N GLY A 186 26.25 -5.15 2.49
CA GLY A 186 26.37 -4.34 1.28
C GLY A 186 25.94 -2.88 1.45
N LEU A 187 25.51 -2.46 2.63
CA LEU A 187 25.01 -1.13 2.91
C LEU A 187 25.82 -0.46 4.01
N ARG A 188 26.14 0.81 3.82
CA ARG A 188 26.61 1.67 4.88
C ARG A 188 25.42 2.43 5.45
N VAL A 189 25.13 2.26 6.73
CA VAL A 189 23.98 2.90 7.38
C VAL A 189 24.48 3.97 8.34
N ILE A 190 23.93 5.19 8.20
CA ILE A 190 24.25 6.31 9.10
C ILE A 190 23.50 6.10 10.42
N SER A 191 24.21 6.28 11.53
CA SER A 191 23.63 6.13 12.86
C SER A 191 22.42 7.04 13.06
N TYR A 192 21.36 6.51 13.71
CA TYR A 192 20.19 7.28 14.08
C TYR A 192 20.52 8.55 14.88
N TYR A 193 21.52 8.51 15.74
CA TYR A 193 21.95 9.68 16.51
C TYR A 193 22.44 10.83 15.63
N SER A 194 23.00 10.54 14.47
CA SER A 194 23.44 11.56 13.51
C SER A 194 22.26 12.19 12.76
N THR A 195 21.13 11.51 12.68
CA THR A 195 19.95 11.96 11.93
C THR A 195 18.82 12.47 12.83
N SER A 196 18.77 12.08 14.11
CA SER A 196 17.67 12.36 15.05
C SER A 196 17.41 13.86 15.28
N GLY A 197 18.44 14.70 15.19
CA GLY A 197 18.33 16.17 15.31
C GLY A 197 17.98 16.91 14.02
N ILE A 198 17.83 16.19 12.91
CA ILE A 198 17.56 16.79 11.61
C ILE A 198 16.06 16.91 11.41
N LYS A 199 15.59 18.11 11.07
CA LYS A 199 14.22 18.37 10.63
C LYS A 199 14.21 18.35 9.10
N PRO A 200 13.69 17.29 8.44
CA PRO A 200 13.77 17.14 6.99
C PRO A 200 13.15 18.29 6.21
N GLU A 201 12.22 19.01 6.84
CA GLU A 201 11.49 20.14 6.25
C GLU A 201 12.35 21.41 6.07
N GLN A 202 13.48 21.50 6.78
CA GLN A 202 14.37 22.66 6.79
C GLN A 202 15.50 22.56 5.77
N PHE A 203 15.65 21.40 5.13
CA PHE A 203 16.78 21.14 4.24
C PHE A 203 16.29 20.62 2.90
N ASP A 204 16.89 21.11 1.83
CA ASP A 204 16.77 20.52 0.52
C ASP A 204 17.53 19.19 0.46
N GLN A 205 17.12 18.32 -0.46
CA GLN A 205 17.68 16.97 -0.62
C GLN A 205 19.19 16.99 -0.83
N ASP A 206 19.69 17.93 -1.61
CA ASP A 206 21.12 18.12 -1.88
C ASP A 206 21.92 18.57 -0.64
N GLN A 207 21.33 19.40 0.19
CA GLN A 207 21.94 19.84 1.46
C GLN A 207 22.05 18.66 2.44
N LEU A 208 21.03 17.79 2.49
CA LEU A 208 21.06 16.58 3.31
C LEU A 208 22.13 15.60 2.83
N CYS A 209 22.25 15.40 1.51
CA CYS A 209 23.28 14.56 0.91
C CYS A 209 24.68 15.00 1.33
N ARG A 210 24.99 16.30 1.16
CA ARG A 210 26.30 16.86 1.52
C ARG A 210 26.58 16.79 3.01
N ARG A 211 25.59 17.08 3.85
CA ARG A 211 25.75 17.13 5.30
C ARG A 211 25.93 15.75 5.92
N LEU A 212 25.24 14.75 5.42
CA LEU A 212 25.25 13.39 5.95
C LEU A 212 26.17 12.45 5.16
N GLY A 213 26.57 12.82 3.95
CA GLY A 213 27.30 11.91 3.06
C GLY A 213 26.50 10.67 2.69
N ALA A 214 25.16 10.79 2.70
CA ALA A 214 24.24 9.69 2.37
C ALA A 214 23.90 9.69 0.89
N THR A 215 23.86 8.49 0.29
CA THR A 215 23.42 8.29 -1.10
C THR A 215 21.90 8.22 -1.17
N PHE A 216 21.26 7.64 -0.14
CA PHE A 216 19.82 7.44 -0.07
C PHE A 216 19.27 7.87 1.30
N PHE A 217 18.02 8.37 1.29
CA PHE A 217 17.30 8.73 2.50
C PHE A 217 16.03 7.91 2.61
N ILE A 218 15.73 7.45 3.81
CA ILE A 218 14.44 6.85 4.15
C ILE A 218 13.68 7.85 5.00
N THR A 219 12.55 8.32 4.48
CA THR A 219 11.58 9.14 5.20
C THR A 219 10.29 8.36 5.38
N VAL A 220 9.71 8.41 6.58
CA VAL A 220 8.43 7.75 6.88
C VAL A 220 7.47 8.77 7.46
N SER A 221 6.24 8.79 6.95
CA SER A 221 5.15 9.59 7.49
C SER A 221 4.14 8.68 8.17
N ILE A 222 3.77 9.01 9.41
CA ILE A 222 2.81 8.23 10.19
C ILE A 222 1.50 9.02 10.23
N TYR A 223 0.44 8.40 9.71
CA TYR A 223 -0.93 8.91 9.70
C TYR A 223 -1.76 8.13 10.72
N GLN A 224 -2.66 8.85 11.42
CA GLN A 224 -3.62 8.23 12.34
C GLN A 224 -4.97 8.03 11.66
#